data_046be4f0868a295bd7e2b2f6ef7aa34b
#
_entry.id   046be4f0868a295bd7e2b2f6ef7aa34b
#
_cell.length_a   1.000
_cell.length_b   1.000
_cell.length_c   1.000
_cell.angle_alpha   90.00
_cell.angle_beta   90.00
_cell.angle_gamma   90.00
#
_symmetry.space_group_name_H-M   'P 1'
#
loop_
_entity.id
_entity.type
_entity.pdbx_description
1 polymer ?
#
loop_
_entity_poly.entity_id
_entity_poly.type
_entity_poly.pdbx_seq_one_letter_code
_entity_poly.pdbx_strand_id
1 'polypeptide(L)'
;ILGIKDLLGKRTFEVSGGQAQRTAIARALINNPSILLADEPTGNLDSKSSKVVMELFQKINKENKVTTMMVTHDPLAASYCSRILFIKDGSIYNEIYKGSSREQFYQEIMDVLTLLGGDN
;
A
#
# COMPACT_ATOMS: atom_id res chain seq x y z
N ILE A 1 -2.17 -13.55 5.73
CA ILE A 1 -2.87 -13.17 4.51
C ILE A 1 -4.06 -14.09 4.24
N LEU A 2 -3.86 -15.38 4.36
CA LEU A 2 -4.96 -16.32 4.18
C LEU A 2 -6.08 -16.08 5.18
N GLY A 3 -5.72 -15.72 6.42
CA GLY A 3 -6.70 -15.41 7.44
C GLY A 3 -7.55 -14.19 7.10
N ILE A 4 -7.00 -13.25 6.35
CA ILE A 4 -7.76 -12.08 5.93
C ILE A 4 -8.87 -12.46 4.97
N LYS A 5 -8.60 -13.36 4.03
CA LYS A 5 -9.61 -13.85 3.11
C LYS A 5 -10.77 -14.50 3.85
N ASP A 6 -10.44 -15.36 4.80
CA ASP A 6 -11.44 -16.08 5.57
C ASP A 6 -12.29 -15.14 6.40
N LEU A 7 -11.65 -14.18 7.07
CA LEU A 7 -12.35 -13.23 7.92
C LEU A 7 -13.32 -12.34 7.16
N LEU A 8 -12.92 -11.89 5.99
CA LEU A 8 -13.73 -10.94 5.23
C LEU A 8 -14.82 -11.62 4.41
N GLY A 9 -14.67 -12.91 4.10
CA GLY A 9 -15.64 -13.61 3.26
C GLY A 9 -15.84 -12.92 1.92
N LYS A 10 -14.84 -12.16 1.46
CA LYS A 10 -14.90 -11.37 0.24
C LYS A 10 -13.81 -11.81 -0.71
N ARG A 11 -14.02 -11.51 -1.99
CA ARG A 11 -12.98 -11.74 -2.99
C ARG A 11 -11.78 -10.88 -2.69
N THR A 12 -10.62 -11.50 -2.67
CA THR A 12 -9.35 -10.83 -2.41
C THR A 12 -8.35 -11.28 -3.45
N PHE A 13 -7.60 -10.35 -4.00
CA PHE A 13 -6.55 -10.66 -4.95
C PHE A 13 -5.25 -10.04 -4.50
N GLU A 14 -4.18 -10.79 -4.67
CA GLU A 14 -2.84 -10.35 -4.29
C GLU A 14 -2.05 -9.94 -5.53
N VAL A 15 -1.35 -8.82 -5.41
CA VAL A 15 -0.49 -8.30 -6.45
C VAL A 15 0.91 -8.15 -5.86
N SER A 16 1.88 -8.85 -6.43
CA SER A 16 3.27 -8.71 -5.97
C SER A 16 4.02 -7.70 -6.82
N GLY A 17 5.14 -7.22 -6.30
CA GLY A 17 5.98 -6.27 -7.01
C GLY A 17 6.60 -6.89 -8.26
N GLY A 18 7.02 -6.03 -9.20
CA GLY A 18 7.70 -6.49 -10.39
C GLY A 18 7.29 -5.74 -11.64
N GLN A 19 7.85 -6.18 -12.76
CA GLN A 19 7.71 -5.48 -14.04
C GLN A 19 6.31 -5.55 -14.64
N ALA A 20 5.55 -6.57 -14.30
CA ALA A 20 4.21 -6.78 -14.84
C ALA A 20 3.11 -6.23 -13.93
N GLN A 21 3.46 -5.26 -13.10
CA GLN A 21 2.56 -4.78 -12.05
C GLN A 21 1.23 -4.26 -12.59
N ARG A 22 1.28 -3.45 -13.64
CA ARG A 22 0.04 -2.91 -14.21
C ARG A 22 -0.86 -4.01 -14.77
N THR A 23 -0.25 -5.00 -15.42
CA THR A 23 -0.98 -6.14 -15.97
C THR A 23 -1.60 -6.98 -14.85
N ALA A 24 -0.84 -7.19 -13.78
CA ALA A 24 -1.34 -7.94 -12.62
C ALA A 24 -2.53 -7.24 -11.99
N ILE A 25 -2.47 -5.92 -11.86
CA ILE A 25 -3.57 -5.14 -11.30
C ILE A 25 -4.80 -5.25 -12.21
N ALA A 26 -4.61 -5.10 -13.52
CA ALA A 26 -5.70 -5.19 -14.48
C ALA A 26 -6.39 -6.56 -14.41
N ARG A 27 -5.60 -7.63 -14.33
CA ARG A 27 -6.13 -8.98 -14.21
C ARG A 27 -6.95 -9.15 -12.94
N ALA A 28 -6.44 -8.61 -11.84
CA ALA A 28 -7.14 -8.69 -10.56
C ALA A 28 -8.49 -8.00 -10.64
N LEU A 29 -8.57 -6.87 -11.32
CA LEU A 29 -9.80 -6.08 -11.43
C LEU A 29 -10.88 -6.77 -12.24
N ILE A 30 -10.52 -7.64 -13.19
CA ILE A 30 -11.49 -8.38 -14.01
C ILE A 30 -12.43 -9.20 -13.13
N ASN A 31 -11.95 -9.65 -11.99
CA ASN A 31 -12.73 -10.48 -11.08
C ASN A 31 -13.53 -9.69 -10.05
N ASN A 32 -13.60 -8.37 -10.18
CA ASN A 32 -14.33 -7.48 -9.27
C ASN A 32 -14.00 -7.73 -7.81
N PRO A 33 -12.74 -7.58 -7.40
CA PRO A 33 -12.37 -7.82 -6.00
C PRO A 33 -12.91 -6.71 -5.10
N SER A 34 -13.16 -7.05 -3.84
CA SER A 34 -13.45 -6.05 -2.81
C SER A 34 -12.14 -5.50 -2.24
N ILE A 35 -11.11 -6.31 -2.23
CA ILE A 35 -9.81 -5.95 -1.65
C ILE A 35 -8.70 -6.41 -2.57
N LEU A 36 -7.75 -5.52 -2.82
CA LEU A 36 -6.48 -5.86 -3.46
C LEU A 36 -5.40 -5.91 -2.38
N LEU A 37 -4.63 -6.99 -2.38
CA LEU A 37 -3.44 -7.09 -1.52
C LEU A 37 -2.23 -6.85 -2.39
N ALA A 38 -1.46 -5.84 -2.06
CA ALA A 38 -0.28 -5.46 -2.82
C ALA A 38 0.95 -5.62 -1.93
N ASP A 39 1.86 -6.51 -2.34
CA ASP A 39 3.08 -6.81 -1.59
C ASP A 39 4.25 -6.17 -2.32
N GLU A 40 4.80 -5.11 -1.75
CA GLU A 40 5.90 -4.33 -2.30
C GLU A 40 5.66 -3.98 -3.77
N PRO A 41 4.53 -3.31 -4.08
CA PRO A 41 4.15 -3.12 -5.49
C PRO A 41 5.09 -2.22 -6.28
N THR A 42 5.93 -1.45 -5.61
CA THR A 42 6.93 -0.60 -6.28
C THR A 42 8.34 -1.18 -6.17
N GLY A 43 8.47 -2.41 -5.69
CA GLY A 43 9.76 -3.08 -5.60
C GLY A 43 10.41 -3.21 -6.97
N ASN A 44 11.70 -2.87 -7.05
CA ASN A 44 12.50 -2.93 -8.27
C ASN A 44 12.06 -1.96 -9.38
N LEU A 45 11.19 -1.00 -9.08
CA LEU A 45 10.81 0.02 -10.03
C LEU A 45 11.57 1.31 -9.76
N ASP A 46 11.86 2.06 -10.83
CA ASP A 46 12.42 3.40 -10.66
C ASP A 46 11.33 4.34 -10.12
N SER A 47 11.73 5.55 -9.73
CA SER A 47 10.80 6.49 -9.10
C SER A 47 9.65 6.90 -10.03
N LYS A 48 9.93 7.02 -11.32
CA LYS A 48 8.88 7.39 -12.29
C LYS A 48 7.86 6.28 -12.45
N SER A 49 8.33 5.04 -12.58
CA SER A 49 7.43 3.88 -12.70
C SER A 49 6.67 3.63 -11.41
N SER A 50 7.32 3.83 -10.27
CA SER A 50 6.66 3.71 -8.97
C SER A 50 5.50 4.69 -8.84
N LYS A 51 5.71 5.93 -9.26
CA LYS A 51 4.67 6.95 -9.22
C LYS A 51 3.45 6.53 -10.05
N VAL A 52 3.69 6.00 -11.25
CA VAL A 52 2.61 5.55 -12.12
C VAL A 52 1.80 4.44 -11.45
N VAL A 53 2.48 3.48 -10.84
CA VAL A 53 1.81 2.38 -10.15
C VAL A 53 0.99 2.89 -8.98
N MET A 54 1.56 3.79 -8.17
CA MET A 54 0.84 4.31 -7.01
C MET A 54 -0.36 5.16 -7.40
N GLU A 55 -0.24 5.94 -8.46
CA GLU A 55 -1.37 6.71 -8.97
C GLU A 55 -2.47 5.80 -9.50
N LEU A 56 -2.10 4.67 -10.08
CA LEU A 56 -3.07 3.68 -10.52
C LEU A 56 -3.86 3.10 -9.34
N PHE A 57 -3.18 2.76 -8.23
CA PHE A 57 -3.86 2.29 -7.03
C PHE A 57 -4.83 3.32 -6.48
N GLN A 58 -4.42 4.60 -6.46
CA GLN A 58 -5.31 5.67 -6.02
C GLN A 58 -6.55 5.76 -6.88
N LYS A 59 -6.37 5.68 -8.20
CA LYS A 59 -7.46 5.76 -9.15
C LYS A 59 -8.44 4.61 -8.96
N ILE A 60 -7.94 3.41 -8.79
CA ILE A 60 -8.77 2.22 -8.58
C ILE A 60 -9.57 2.36 -7.30
N ASN A 61 -8.95 2.80 -6.23
CA ASN A 61 -9.63 2.99 -4.96
C ASN A 61 -10.75 4.01 -5.10
N LYS A 62 -10.48 5.11 -5.80
CA LYS A 62 -11.44 6.19 -5.93
C LYS A 62 -12.58 5.85 -6.88
N GLU A 63 -12.28 5.28 -8.04
CA GLU A 63 -13.27 5.05 -9.09
C GLU A 63 -13.98 3.71 -8.96
N ASN A 64 -13.26 2.67 -8.59
CA ASN A 64 -13.82 1.33 -8.48
C ASN A 64 -14.16 0.95 -7.05
N LYS A 65 -13.83 1.80 -6.11
CA LYS A 65 -14.08 1.58 -4.67
C LYS A 65 -13.50 0.28 -4.15
N VAL A 66 -12.35 -0.09 -4.69
CA VAL A 66 -11.61 -1.27 -4.25
C VAL A 66 -10.66 -0.85 -3.15
N THR A 67 -10.76 -1.47 -2.00
CA THR A 67 -9.83 -1.23 -0.90
C THR A 67 -8.50 -1.90 -1.24
N THR A 68 -7.40 -1.17 -1.12
CA THR A 68 -6.07 -1.74 -1.31
C THR A 68 -5.35 -1.80 0.03
N MET A 69 -4.86 -2.99 0.36
CA MET A 69 -3.99 -3.18 1.51
C MET A 69 -2.59 -3.44 0.99
N MET A 70 -1.65 -2.59 1.36
CA MET A 70 -0.31 -2.61 0.80
C MET A 70 0.72 -2.87 1.87
N VAL A 71 1.68 -3.74 1.58
CA VAL A 71 2.86 -3.93 2.43
C VAL A 71 4.03 -3.32 1.68
N THR A 72 4.74 -2.39 2.32
CA THR A 72 5.86 -1.74 1.65
C THR A 72 6.89 -1.23 2.66
N HIS A 73 8.15 -1.19 2.24
CA HIS A 73 9.23 -0.52 2.96
C HIS A 73 9.54 0.86 2.37
N ASP A 74 8.82 1.23 1.31
CA ASP A 74 9.09 2.47 0.59
C ASP A 74 8.21 3.59 1.11
N PRO A 75 8.78 4.58 1.82
CA PRO A 75 7.98 5.67 2.38
C PRO A 75 7.32 6.55 1.31
N LEU A 76 7.89 6.63 0.11
CA LEU A 76 7.23 7.37 -0.97
C LEU A 76 5.96 6.67 -1.40
N ALA A 77 6.01 5.34 -1.57
CA ALA A 77 4.81 4.57 -1.91
C ALA A 77 3.77 4.71 -0.80
N ALA A 78 4.20 4.61 0.45
CA ALA A 78 3.30 4.73 1.59
C ALA A 78 2.60 6.09 1.62
N SER A 79 3.26 7.15 1.16
CA SER A 79 2.69 8.49 1.18
C SER A 79 1.47 8.64 0.27
N TYR A 80 1.24 7.71 -0.64
CA TYR A 80 0.06 7.72 -1.50
C TYR A 80 -1.16 7.09 -0.83
N CYS A 81 -0.97 6.46 0.30
CA CYS A 81 -2.06 5.78 1.01
C CYS A 81 -2.81 6.75 1.91
N SER A 82 -4.01 6.38 2.33
CA SER A 82 -4.80 7.22 3.22
C SER A 82 -4.55 6.91 4.69
N ARG A 83 -4.05 5.72 4.99
CA ARG A 83 -3.83 5.24 6.34
C ARG A 83 -2.63 4.34 6.36
N ILE A 84 -1.79 4.48 7.37
CA ILE A 84 -0.58 3.67 7.50
C ILE A 84 -0.52 3.07 8.89
N LEU A 85 -0.25 1.78 8.92
CA LEU A 85 0.05 1.05 10.16
C LEU A 85 1.53 0.72 10.15
N PHE A 86 2.22 1.14 11.20
CA PHE A 86 3.64 0.81 11.37
C PHE A 86 3.74 -0.42 12.26
N ILE A 87 4.47 -1.41 11.79
CA ILE A 87 4.62 -2.68 12.50
C ILE A 87 6.06 -2.84 12.95
N LYS A 88 6.25 -3.19 14.20
CA LYS A 88 7.54 -3.47 14.78
C LYS A 88 7.41 -4.69 15.69
N ASP A 89 8.31 -5.67 15.49
CA ASP A 89 8.33 -6.88 16.31
C ASP A 89 6.99 -7.59 16.37
N GLY A 90 6.29 -7.62 15.22
CA GLY A 90 5.02 -8.33 15.12
C GLY A 90 3.82 -7.60 15.70
N SER A 91 3.98 -6.36 16.14
CA SER A 91 2.90 -5.59 16.74
C SER A 91 2.77 -4.23 16.07
N ILE A 92 1.58 -3.66 16.16
CA ILE A 92 1.34 -2.31 15.66
C ILE A 92 2.05 -1.32 16.57
N TYR A 93 2.98 -0.57 16.01
CA TYR A 93 3.74 0.43 16.73
C TYR A 93 3.02 1.79 16.71
N ASN A 94 2.48 2.16 15.58
CA ASN A 94 1.83 3.45 15.40
C ASN A 94 0.89 3.38 14.20
N GLU A 95 -0.02 4.33 14.15
CA GLU A 95 -0.98 4.45 13.07
C GLU A 95 -1.17 5.92 12.76
N ILE A 96 -1.06 6.29 11.48
CA ILE A 96 -1.27 7.68 11.06
C ILE A 96 -2.21 7.74 9.86
N TYR A 97 -2.87 8.87 9.72
CA TYR A 97 -3.82 9.12 8.64
C TYR A 97 -3.37 10.32 7.82
N LYS A 98 -3.54 10.23 6.53
CA LYS A 98 -3.19 11.32 5.63
C LYS A 98 -4.14 12.51 5.86
N GLY A 99 -3.53 13.70 5.99
CA GLY A 99 -4.27 14.94 6.05
C GLY A 99 -4.46 15.52 4.66
N SER A 100 -4.23 16.82 4.50
CA SER A 100 -4.50 17.53 3.26
C SER A 100 -3.38 17.44 2.23
N SER A 101 -2.15 17.09 2.65
CA SER A 101 -0.99 17.14 1.78
C SER A 101 -0.19 15.84 1.83
N ARG A 102 0.16 15.33 0.65
CA ARG A 102 1.02 14.15 0.57
C ARG A 102 2.44 14.44 1.06
N GLU A 103 2.92 15.66 0.82
CA GLU A 103 4.26 16.05 1.29
C GLU A 103 4.33 16.05 2.80
N GLN A 104 3.31 16.58 3.47
CA GLN A 104 3.25 16.55 4.93
C GLN A 104 3.14 15.10 5.42
N PHE A 105 2.36 14.30 4.74
CA PHE A 105 2.19 12.90 5.14
C PHE A 105 3.51 12.15 5.01
N TYR A 106 4.24 12.39 3.93
CA TYR A 106 5.56 11.80 3.75
C TYR A 106 6.48 12.17 4.91
N GLN A 107 6.47 13.44 5.31
CA GLN A 107 7.31 13.89 6.42
C GLN A 107 6.92 13.21 7.73
N GLU A 108 5.62 13.05 7.98
CA GLU A 108 5.13 12.34 9.15
C GLU A 108 5.60 10.89 9.16
N ILE A 109 5.56 10.26 7.99
CA ILE A 109 6.05 8.88 7.84
C ILE A 109 7.53 8.80 8.20
N MET A 110 8.32 9.74 7.68
CA MET A 110 9.75 9.76 7.95
C MET A 110 10.04 9.98 9.41
N ASP A 111 9.25 10.82 10.08
CA ASP A 111 9.41 11.06 11.50
C ASP A 111 9.17 9.78 12.32
N VAL A 112 8.12 9.03 11.99
CA VAL A 112 7.84 7.77 12.67
C VAL A 112 8.94 6.74 12.40
N LEU A 113 9.42 6.66 11.16
CA LEU A 113 10.50 5.72 10.82
C LEU A 113 11.79 6.06 11.57
N THR A 114 12.06 7.33 11.77
CA THR A 114 13.22 7.76 12.55
C THR A 114 13.10 7.28 13.99
N LEU A 115 11.92 7.39 14.57
CA LEU A 115 11.68 6.89 15.93
C LEU A 115 11.84 5.38 16.01
N LEU A 116 11.33 4.66 15.00
CA LEU A 116 11.47 3.20 14.95
C LEU A 116 12.94 2.77 14.88
N GLY A 117 13.71 3.45 14.03
CA GLY A 117 15.13 3.15 13.90
C GLY A 117 15.94 3.59 15.11
N GLY A 118 15.53 4.69 15.72
CA GLY A 118 16.23 5.23 16.88
C GLY A 118 16.08 4.42 18.15
N ASP A 119 15.12 3.50 18.17
CA ASP A 119 14.88 2.65 19.33
C ASP A 119 15.82 1.46 19.40
N ASN A 120 16.77 1.36 18.50
CA ASN A 120 17.73 0.25 18.51
C ASN A 120 18.86 0.47 19.53
#